data_70a659585361db505edf7bfcd732dafa
#
_entry.id   70a659585361db505edf7bfcd732dafa
#
_cell.length_a   1.000
_cell.length_b   1.000
_cell.length_c   1.000
_cell.angle_alpha   90.00
_cell.angle_beta   90.00
_cell.angle_gamma   90.00
#
_symmetry.space_group_name_H-M   'P 1'
#
loop_
_entity.id
_entity.type
_entity.pdbx_description
1 polymer ?
#
loop_
_entity_poly.entity_id
_entity_poly.type
_entity_poly.pdbx_seq_one_letter_code
_entity_poly.pdbx_strand_id
1 'polypeptide(L)'
;DLSLFNDKPSIASNNFLFHKNFNKLNIKYYTIIAPYWFFPFFITFFKGKKFYFNKIQKLQRLKFKTYSNITFFTDISNYIFLRGNNIFYTEKNYVKNLIPFKINNLDPIEGALRAQITFAIFLGFKKVFLIGHDYTHKKSMSKHFYEKGKQIPNNLTHWNKDFLEIANQYIDIVTVTLEGGSNVLESITYKKLTGKTPAYKENIEIVDKENLKAL
;
A
#
# COMPACT_ATOMS: atom_id res chain seq x y z
N ASP A 1 -14.33 -5.63 7.81
CA ASP A 1 -13.55 -6.52 8.68
C ASP A 1 -12.50 -7.25 7.83
N LEU A 2 -11.23 -6.84 7.94
CA LEU A 2 -10.13 -7.42 7.16
C LEU A 2 -9.72 -8.82 7.65
N SER A 3 -10.11 -9.23 8.86
CA SER A 3 -9.76 -10.55 9.40
C SER A 3 -10.34 -11.71 8.58
N LEU A 4 -11.33 -11.44 7.74
CA LEU A 4 -11.91 -12.42 6.81
C LEU A 4 -10.93 -12.87 5.71
N PHE A 5 -9.79 -12.21 5.60
CA PHE A 5 -8.74 -12.53 4.62
C PHE A 5 -7.49 -13.14 5.26
N ASN A 6 -7.56 -13.56 6.53
CA ASN A 6 -6.41 -14.10 7.26
C ASN A 6 -5.90 -15.45 6.76
N ASP A 7 -6.69 -16.17 6.00
CA ASP A 7 -6.31 -17.42 5.34
C ASP A 7 -5.33 -17.19 4.17
N LYS A 8 -5.19 -15.95 3.70
CA LYS A 8 -4.36 -15.59 2.55
C LYS A 8 -3.20 -14.68 2.96
N PRO A 9 -2.02 -14.87 2.35
CA PRO A 9 -0.92 -13.94 2.54
C PRO A 9 -1.27 -12.56 1.97
N SER A 10 -0.91 -11.51 2.69
CA SER A 10 -1.23 -10.14 2.29
C SER A 10 0.04 -9.31 2.08
N ILE A 11 -0.03 -8.38 1.12
CA ILE A 11 0.94 -7.30 0.90
C ILE A 11 0.28 -6.00 1.36
N ALA A 12 0.88 -5.33 2.32
CA ALA A 12 0.40 -4.03 2.81
C ALA A 12 1.41 -2.91 2.55
N SER A 13 1.03 -1.65 2.76
CA SER A 13 1.91 -0.52 2.46
C SER A 13 1.70 0.70 3.35
N ASN A 14 2.68 1.61 3.33
CA ASN A 14 2.62 2.97 3.88
C ASN A 14 2.24 3.01 5.37
N ASN A 15 1.10 3.63 5.69
CA ASN A 15 0.66 3.82 7.08
C ASN A 15 -0.18 2.66 7.63
N PHE A 16 -0.38 1.58 6.86
CA PHE A 16 -1.17 0.44 7.32
C PHE A 16 -0.57 -0.26 8.56
N LEU A 17 0.72 -0.08 8.83
CA LEU A 17 1.39 -0.50 10.08
C LEU A 17 0.72 0.03 11.37
N PHE A 18 -0.03 1.11 11.27
CA PHE A 18 -0.69 1.74 12.41
C PHE A 18 -2.15 1.32 12.59
N HIS A 19 -2.67 0.49 11.68
CA HIS A 19 -4.03 -0.06 11.81
C HIS A 19 -4.10 -1.05 12.98
N LYS A 20 -5.08 -0.90 13.89
CA LYS A 20 -5.25 -1.75 15.08
C LYS A 20 -5.33 -3.26 14.78
N ASN A 21 -5.85 -3.61 13.61
CA ASN A 21 -5.94 -5.01 13.19
C ASN A 21 -4.68 -5.51 12.48
N PHE A 22 -3.61 -4.72 12.39
CA PHE A 22 -2.39 -5.11 11.69
C PHE A 22 -1.88 -6.49 12.14
N ASN A 23 -1.77 -6.71 13.45
CA ASN A 23 -1.29 -7.96 14.04
C ASN A 23 -2.26 -9.14 13.90
N LYS A 24 -3.51 -8.87 13.51
CA LYS A 24 -4.55 -9.89 13.31
C LYS A 24 -4.62 -10.37 11.86
N LEU A 25 -3.82 -9.79 10.98
CA LEU A 25 -3.81 -10.09 9.56
C LEU A 25 -2.58 -10.90 9.18
N ASN A 26 -2.73 -11.79 8.21
CA ASN A 26 -1.62 -12.59 7.68
C ASN A 26 -0.77 -11.76 6.71
N ILE A 27 -0.16 -10.67 7.21
CA ILE A 27 0.72 -9.83 6.42
C ILE A 27 2.09 -10.50 6.34
N LYS A 28 2.47 -10.91 5.13
CA LYS A 28 3.77 -11.52 4.83
C LYS A 28 4.73 -10.52 4.19
N TYR A 29 4.19 -9.54 3.49
CA TYR A 29 4.98 -8.58 2.71
C TYR A 29 4.51 -7.17 3.00
N TYR A 30 5.45 -6.23 2.99
CA TYR A 30 5.16 -4.83 3.26
C TYR A 30 5.99 -3.90 2.38
N THR A 31 5.38 -2.83 1.87
CA THR A 31 6.06 -1.90 0.98
C THR A 31 6.06 -0.47 1.50
N ILE A 32 7.23 0.16 1.56
CA ILE A 32 7.41 1.62 1.65
C ILE A 32 8.46 2.00 0.63
N ILE A 33 8.02 2.35 -0.56
CA ILE A 33 8.88 2.56 -1.72
C ILE A 33 9.24 4.02 -1.99
N ALA A 34 8.83 4.95 -1.12
CA ALA A 34 9.20 6.35 -1.27
C ALA A 34 10.72 6.51 -1.16
N PRO A 35 11.40 7.06 -2.19
CA PRO A 35 12.83 7.34 -2.12
C PRO A 35 13.16 8.27 -0.97
N TYR A 36 14.30 8.05 -0.33
CA TYR A 36 14.79 8.84 0.81
C TYR A 36 13.83 8.97 1.99
N TRP A 37 12.78 8.15 2.07
CA TRP A 37 11.75 8.25 3.10
C TRP A 37 12.33 8.22 4.52
N PHE A 38 13.34 7.41 4.76
CA PHE A 38 14.01 7.31 6.05
C PHE A 38 15.23 8.21 6.21
N PHE A 39 15.49 9.08 5.26
CA PHE A 39 16.60 10.00 5.29
C PHE A 39 16.31 11.18 6.25
N PRO A 40 17.15 11.44 7.28
CA PRO A 40 16.83 12.41 8.33
C PRO A 40 16.74 13.86 7.84
N PHE A 41 17.37 14.17 6.69
CA PHE A 41 17.43 15.52 6.13
C PHE A 41 16.43 15.77 4.99
N PHE A 42 15.76 14.75 4.50
CA PHE A 42 14.82 14.88 3.38
C PHE A 42 13.73 15.93 3.62
N ILE A 43 13.34 16.10 4.87
CA ILE A 43 12.25 16.96 5.31
C ILE A 43 12.61 18.44 5.35
N THR A 44 13.91 18.78 5.32
CA THR A 44 14.35 20.19 5.29
C THR A 44 13.96 20.91 3.99
N PHE A 45 13.73 20.15 2.91
CA PHE A 45 13.37 20.71 1.60
C PHE A 45 11.86 20.90 1.38
N PHE A 46 11.00 20.26 2.20
CA PHE A 46 9.55 20.39 2.10
C PHE A 46 9.01 21.30 3.20
N LYS A 47 8.79 22.56 2.86
CA LYS A 47 8.30 23.62 3.77
C LYS A 47 7.12 23.15 4.65
N GLY A 48 7.26 23.28 5.96
CA GLY A 48 6.17 23.31 6.93
C GLY A 48 5.76 21.99 7.58
N LYS A 49 6.21 20.80 7.13
CA LYS A 49 5.79 19.50 7.70
C LYS A 49 6.90 18.74 8.43
N LYS A 50 7.97 19.40 8.78
CA LYS A 50 9.22 18.84 9.32
C LYS A 50 9.02 17.91 10.54
N PHE A 51 8.15 18.28 11.42
CA PHE A 51 8.00 17.61 12.72
C PHE A 51 7.20 16.28 12.62
N TYR A 52 6.16 16.26 11.81
CA TYR A 52 5.27 15.09 11.68
C TYR A 52 5.94 13.90 10.98
N PHE A 53 6.61 14.14 9.88
CA PHE A 53 7.28 13.08 9.14
C PHE A 53 8.36 12.36 9.96
N ASN A 54 9.19 13.09 10.71
CA ASN A 54 10.21 12.47 11.57
C ASN A 54 9.61 11.49 12.58
N LYS A 55 8.45 11.82 13.16
CA LYS A 55 7.78 10.95 14.12
C LYS A 55 7.24 9.68 13.44
N ILE A 56 6.60 9.82 12.28
CA ILE A 56 6.09 8.67 11.49
C ILE A 56 7.24 7.74 11.09
N GLN A 57 8.30 8.29 10.52
CA GLN A 57 9.49 7.52 10.11
C GLN A 57 10.12 6.76 11.27
N LYS A 58 10.25 7.39 12.43
CA LYS A 58 10.77 6.77 13.64
C LYS A 58 9.87 5.61 14.09
N LEU A 59 8.56 5.81 14.10
CA LEU A 59 7.59 4.76 14.44
C LEU A 59 7.63 3.61 13.44
N GLN A 60 7.70 3.89 12.14
CA GLN A 60 7.82 2.86 11.11
C GLN A 60 9.11 2.06 11.26
N ARG A 61 10.26 2.69 11.53
CA ARG A 61 11.52 1.98 11.78
C ARG A 61 11.43 1.03 12.98
N LEU A 62 10.77 1.46 14.06
CA LEU A 62 10.54 0.60 15.22
C LEU A 62 9.70 -0.61 14.84
N LYS A 63 8.63 -0.41 14.10
CA LYS A 63 7.76 -1.48 13.61
C LYS A 63 8.50 -2.48 12.72
N PHE A 64 9.36 -2.02 11.81
CA PHE A 64 10.17 -2.89 10.96
C PHE A 64 11.09 -3.81 11.77
N LYS A 65 11.68 -3.30 12.85
CA LYS A 65 12.49 -4.11 13.77
C LYS A 65 11.66 -5.12 14.56
N THR A 66 10.42 -4.76 14.89
CA THR A 66 9.52 -5.62 15.68
C THR A 66 8.97 -6.77 14.85
N TYR A 67 8.71 -6.57 13.56
CA TYR A 67 8.08 -7.55 12.68
C TYR A 67 9.11 -8.33 11.84
N SER A 68 9.89 -9.19 12.49
CA SER A 68 10.92 -10.00 11.83
C SER A 68 10.35 -11.06 10.86
N ASN A 69 9.08 -11.42 11.01
CA ASN A 69 8.37 -12.38 10.16
C ASN A 69 7.73 -11.77 8.91
N ILE A 70 7.87 -10.45 8.72
CA ILE A 70 7.37 -9.73 7.54
C ILE A 70 8.55 -9.38 6.66
N THR A 71 8.44 -9.63 5.36
CA THR A 71 9.40 -9.16 4.36
C THR A 71 9.05 -7.73 3.94
N PHE A 72 9.99 -6.81 4.12
CA PHE A 72 9.83 -5.41 3.77
C PHE A 72 10.53 -5.09 2.47
N PHE A 73 9.84 -4.38 1.58
CA PHE A 73 10.41 -3.83 0.34
C PHE A 73 10.46 -2.31 0.43
N THR A 74 11.61 -1.74 0.12
CA THR A 74 11.81 -0.28 0.17
C THR A 74 12.76 0.16 -0.94
N ASP A 75 12.78 1.46 -1.23
CA ASP A 75 13.73 2.04 -2.18
C ASP A 75 15.16 1.95 -1.63
N ILE A 76 16.12 1.68 -2.52
CA ILE A 76 17.55 1.51 -2.16
C ILE A 76 18.15 2.74 -1.49
N SER A 77 17.64 3.94 -1.79
CA SER A 77 18.08 5.17 -1.12
C SER A 77 17.87 5.15 0.40
N ASN A 78 17.01 4.26 0.89
CA ASN A 78 16.76 4.07 2.31
C ASN A 78 17.78 3.15 3.00
N TYR A 79 18.66 2.47 2.25
CA TYR A 79 19.60 1.45 2.76
C TYR A 79 20.45 1.93 3.95
N ILE A 80 20.95 3.16 3.89
CA ILE A 80 21.82 3.70 4.96
C ILE A 80 21.08 3.82 6.29
N PHE A 81 19.79 4.16 6.25
CA PHE A 81 19.00 4.49 7.45
C PHE A 81 18.03 3.41 7.90
N LEU A 82 17.82 2.41 7.07
CA LEU A 82 16.94 1.29 7.36
C LEU A 82 17.63 0.00 6.95
N ARG A 83 18.09 -0.80 7.91
CA ARG A 83 18.77 -2.09 7.68
C ARG A 83 18.12 -3.19 8.48
N GLY A 84 18.05 -4.38 7.90
CA GLY A 84 17.55 -5.60 8.53
C GLY A 84 17.61 -6.79 7.59
N ASN A 85 17.64 -8.00 8.13
CA ASN A 85 17.71 -9.24 7.36
C ASN A 85 16.44 -9.54 6.57
N ASN A 86 15.34 -8.91 6.94
CA ASN A 86 14.02 -9.03 6.30
C ASN A 86 13.67 -7.81 5.43
N ILE A 87 14.65 -6.97 5.08
CA ILE A 87 14.46 -5.78 4.27
C ILE A 87 15.16 -5.98 2.92
N PHE A 88 14.38 -5.87 1.86
CA PHE A 88 14.83 -5.92 0.47
C PHE A 88 14.74 -4.54 -0.16
N TYR A 89 15.77 -4.18 -0.91
CA TYR A 89 15.88 -2.86 -1.52
C TYR A 89 15.61 -2.96 -3.01
N THR A 90 14.84 -2.03 -3.51
CA THR A 90 14.49 -1.91 -4.92
C THR A 90 14.95 -0.57 -5.45
N GLU A 91 15.40 -0.52 -6.68
CA GLU A 91 15.72 0.72 -7.34
C GLU A 91 14.48 1.30 -8.00
N LYS A 92 14.22 2.59 -7.78
CA LYS A 92 13.21 3.32 -8.52
C LYS A 92 13.81 3.77 -9.86
N ASN A 93 13.49 3.05 -10.92
CA ASN A 93 13.90 3.42 -12.24
C ASN A 93 12.92 4.44 -12.84
N TYR A 94 13.40 5.62 -13.22
CA TYR A 94 12.59 6.71 -13.79
C TYR A 94 12.36 6.58 -15.31
N VAL A 95 12.60 5.43 -15.90
CA VAL A 95 12.44 5.23 -17.34
C VAL A 95 10.95 5.18 -17.69
N LYS A 96 10.52 6.08 -18.57
CA LYS A 96 9.12 6.25 -19.00
C LYS A 96 8.54 5.11 -19.84
N ASN A 97 9.30 4.12 -20.20
CA ASN A 97 8.85 3.05 -21.06
C ASN A 97 8.22 1.93 -20.25
N LEU A 98 6.93 1.84 -20.31
CA LEU A 98 6.07 0.77 -19.81
C LEU A 98 6.32 -0.56 -20.52
N ILE A 99 7.56 -1.07 -20.54
CA ILE A 99 7.80 -2.45 -20.85
C ILE A 99 7.69 -3.20 -19.53
N PRO A 100 6.55 -3.83 -19.28
CA PRO A 100 6.32 -4.44 -17.99
C PRO A 100 7.10 -5.72 -17.88
N PHE A 101 7.69 -5.92 -16.71
CA PHE A 101 8.08 -7.23 -16.22
C PHE A 101 9.16 -7.98 -17.00
N LYS A 102 10.17 -7.29 -17.53
CA LYS A 102 11.47 -7.94 -17.70
C LYS A 102 11.98 -8.23 -16.29
N ILE A 103 11.95 -9.49 -15.90
CA ILE A 103 12.31 -10.00 -14.54
C ILE A 103 13.67 -9.48 -14.05
N ASN A 104 14.54 -9.05 -14.94
CA ASN A 104 15.87 -8.50 -14.66
C ASN A 104 15.89 -6.97 -14.45
N ASN A 105 14.80 -6.27 -14.74
CA ASN A 105 14.63 -4.85 -14.49
C ASN A 105 13.26 -4.70 -13.81
N LEU A 106 13.26 -4.62 -12.48
CA LEU A 106 12.08 -4.15 -11.73
C LEU A 106 11.81 -2.72 -12.20
N ASP A 107 10.91 -2.60 -13.16
CA ASP A 107 10.51 -1.34 -13.77
C ASP A 107 10.01 -0.33 -12.75
N PRO A 108 9.99 0.96 -13.09
CA PRO A 108 9.81 2.07 -12.16
C PRO A 108 8.58 1.85 -11.29
N ILE A 109 8.83 1.50 -10.05
CA ILE A 109 7.79 1.31 -9.06
C ILE A 109 7.30 2.69 -8.64
N GLU A 110 6.38 3.23 -9.42
CA GLU A 110 5.72 4.49 -9.09
C GLU A 110 4.47 4.24 -8.26
N GLY A 111 4.52 4.57 -6.97
CA GLY A 111 3.40 4.43 -6.05
C GLY A 111 3.21 3.02 -5.48
N ALA A 112 2.46 2.95 -4.38
CA ALA A 112 2.30 1.72 -3.60
C ALA A 112 1.56 0.62 -4.37
N LEU A 113 0.55 0.97 -5.17
CA LEU A 113 -0.24 0.00 -5.93
C LEU A 113 0.61 -0.75 -6.95
N ARG A 114 1.38 -0.02 -7.77
CA ARG A 114 2.28 -0.62 -8.75
C ARG A 114 3.30 -1.52 -8.08
N ALA A 115 3.91 -1.07 -6.98
CA ALA A 115 4.85 -1.86 -6.21
C ALA A 115 4.25 -3.17 -5.72
N GLN A 116 3.09 -3.11 -5.10
CA GLN A 116 2.43 -4.30 -4.55
C GLN A 116 2.10 -5.33 -5.64
N ILE A 117 1.59 -4.89 -6.79
CA ILE A 117 1.28 -5.77 -7.91
C ILE A 117 2.56 -6.34 -8.52
N THR A 118 3.59 -5.51 -8.75
CA THR A 118 4.89 -5.96 -9.28
C THR A 118 5.51 -7.01 -8.37
N PHE A 119 5.50 -6.80 -7.05
CA PHE A 119 6.01 -7.81 -6.11
C PHE A 119 5.15 -9.05 -6.07
N ALA A 120 3.82 -8.95 -6.20
CA ALA A 120 2.97 -10.12 -6.27
C ALA A 120 3.31 -10.99 -7.51
N ILE A 121 3.54 -10.37 -8.66
CA ILE A 121 3.98 -11.07 -9.88
C ILE A 121 5.35 -11.71 -9.67
N PHE A 122 6.33 -10.94 -9.16
CA PHE A 122 7.69 -11.42 -8.89
C PHE A 122 7.71 -12.60 -7.91
N LEU A 123 6.85 -12.58 -6.88
CA LEU A 123 6.71 -13.65 -5.90
C LEU A 123 5.92 -14.86 -6.45
N GLY A 124 5.44 -14.81 -7.69
CA GLY A 124 4.77 -15.92 -8.36
C GLY A 124 3.30 -16.11 -8.02
N PHE A 125 2.65 -15.12 -7.40
CA PHE A 125 1.21 -15.17 -7.18
C PHE A 125 0.45 -15.20 -8.52
N LYS A 126 -0.65 -15.94 -8.57
CA LYS A 126 -1.49 -16.07 -9.77
C LYS A 126 -2.72 -15.19 -9.73
N LYS A 127 -3.14 -14.78 -8.54
CA LYS A 127 -4.32 -13.94 -8.34
C LYS A 127 -4.12 -13.02 -7.16
N VAL A 128 -4.58 -11.77 -7.29
CA VAL A 128 -4.59 -10.77 -6.22
C VAL A 128 -5.96 -10.13 -6.07
N PHE A 129 -6.33 -9.84 -4.83
CA PHE A 129 -7.50 -9.05 -4.49
C PHE A 129 -7.05 -7.68 -3.98
N LEU A 130 -7.44 -6.62 -4.69
CA LEU A 130 -7.14 -5.24 -4.29
C LEU A 130 -8.21 -4.73 -3.33
N ILE A 131 -7.83 -4.44 -2.10
CA ILE A 131 -8.72 -3.91 -1.05
C ILE A 131 -8.29 -2.50 -0.68
N GLY A 132 -9.22 -1.55 -0.70
CA GLY A 132 -8.94 -0.14 -0.42
C GLY A 132 -8.23 0.60 -1.55
N HIS A 133 -8.34 0.10 -2.78
CA HIS A 133 -7.79 0.69 -4.00
C HIS A 133 -8.89 1.20 -4.98
N ASP A 134 -10.10 1.38 -4.49
CA ASP A 134 -11.25 1.85 -5.27
C ASP A 134 -11.02 3.22 -5.93
N TYR A 135 -10.23 4.11 -5.34
CA TYR A 135 -9.87 5.41 -5.91
C TYR A 135 -9.06 5.33 -7.22
N THR A 136 -8.56 4.17 -7.61
CA THR A 136 -7.77 4.00 -8.84
C THR A 136 -8.65 3.90 -10.10
N HIS A 137 -9.93 3.63 -9.95
CA HIS A 137 -10.88 3.48 -11.07
C HIS A 137 -12.23 4.14 -10.83
N LYS A 138 -12.49 4.62 -9.63
CA LYS A 138 -13.62 5.51 -9.32
C LYS A 138 -13.30 6.42 -8.15
N LYS A 139 -14.09 7.47 -7.99
CA LYS A 139 -13.93 8.41 -6.89
C LYS A 139 -13.96 7.68 -5.55
N SER A 140 -13.00 7.96 -4.69
CA SER A 140 -12.97 7.38 -3.35
C SER A 140 -14.21 7.79 -2.55
N MET A 141 -14.78 6.83 -1.85
CA MET A 141 -15.95 7.07 -0.99
C MET A 141 -15.55 7.49 0.43
N SER A 142 -14.30 7.31 0.80
CA SER A 142 -13.79 7.66 2.12
C SER A 142 -12.35 8.16 2.02
N LYS A 143 -11.95 8.93 3.01
CA LYS A 143 -10.56 9.32 3.23
C LYS A 143 -9.71 8.11 3.61
N HIS A 144 -8.40 8.32 3.74
CA HIS A 144 -7.56 7.29 4.33
C HIS A 144 -8.06 6.94 5.75
N PHE A 145 -7.89 5.69 6.13
CA PHE A 145 -8.40 5.16 7.41
C PHE A 145 -7.91 5.91 8.66
N TYR A 146 -6.84 6.69 8.54
CA TYR A 146 -6.29 7.54 9.61
C TYR A 146 -6.77 9.00 9.56
N GLU A 147 -7.50 9.40 8.52
CA GLU A 147 -8.06 10.75 8.40
C GLU A 147 -9.49 10.83 8.94
N LYS A 148 -9.93 12.02 9.36
CA LYS A 148 -11.32 12.24 9.81
C LYS A 148 -12.27 12.43 8.64
N GLY A 149 -13.48 11.89 8.76
CA GLY A 149 -14.61 12.11 7.84
C GLY A 149 -14.66 11.14 6.68
N LYS A 150 -15.77 11.17 5.95
CA LYS A 150 -16.15 10.14 4.99
C LYS A 150 -15.68 10.37 3.56
N GLN A 151 -15.46 11.61 3.13
CA GLN A 151 -15.21 11.86 1.71
C GLN A 151 -13.92 12.59 1.46
N ILE A 152 -13.21 12.16 0.44
CA ILE A 152 -12.22 12.97 -0.25
C ILE A 152 -12.80 13.34 -1.61
N PRO A 153 -12.88 14.62 -1.95
CA PRO A 153 -13.11 15.04 -3.31
C PRO A 153 -11.79 14.85 -4.07
N ASN A 154 -11.49 13.62 -4.46
CA ASN A 154 -10.36 13.39 -5.34
C ASN A 154 -10.85 13.16 -6.75
N ASN A 155 -10.19 13.82 -7.69
CA ASN A 155 -10.29 13.47 -9.09
C ASN A 155 -9.79 12.03 -9.26
N LEU A 156 -10.51 11.27 -10.08
CA LEU A 156 -10.07 9.95 -10.50
C LEU A 156 -8.68 10.08 -11.13
N THR A 157 -7.74 9.35 -10.59
CA THR A 157 -6.42 9.23 -11.20
C THR A 157 -6.41 8.03 -12.13
N HIS A 158 -6.56 8.27 -13.42
CA HIS A 158 -6.45 7.22 -14.46
C HIS A 158 -5.01 6.78 -14.72
N TRP A 159 -4.04 7.33 -14.00
CA TRP A 159 -2.62 7.09 -14.23
C TRP A 159 -2.16 5.64 -14.03
N ASN A 160 -2.95 4.81 -13.37
CA ASN A 160 -2.67 3.39 -13.21
C ASN A 160 -3.36 2.50 -14.25
N LYS A 161 -4.21 3.04 -15.12
CA LYS A 161 -5.02 2.24 -16.04
C LYS A 161 -4.16 1.36 -16.92
N ASP A 162 -3.25 1.94 -17.66
CA ASP A 162 -2.36 1.23 -18.60
C ASP A 162 -1.51 0.18 -17.87
N PHE A 163 -1.00 0.53 -16.69
CA PHE A 163 -0.26 -0.42 -15.85
C PHE A 163 -1.14 -1.62 -15.44
N LEU A 164 -2.36 -1.40 -15.01
CA LEU A 164 -3.27 -2.47 -14.57
C LEU A 164 -3.68 -3.38 -15.73
N GLU A 165 -3.96 -2.82 -16.90
CA GLU A 165 -4.27 -3.57 -18.12
C GLU A 165 -3.11 -4.51 -18.53
N ILE A 166 -1.88 -4.02 -18.43
CA ILE A 166 -0.70 -4.81 -18.72
C ILE A 166 -0.45 -5.84 -17.62
N ALA A 167 -0.50 -5.45 -16.35
CA ALA A 167 -0.28 -6.34 -15.22
C ALA A 167 -1.26 -7.52 -15.21
N ASN A 168 -2.51 -7.28 -15.62
CA ASN A 168 -3.56 -8.30 -15.70
C ASN A 168 -3.28 -9.41 -16.74
N GLN A 169 -2.29 -9.23 -17.61
CA GLN A 169 -1.80 -10.29 -18.50
C GLN A 169 -0.88 -11.29 -17.77
N TYR A 170 -0.34 -10.93 -16.61
CA TYR A 170 0.60 -11.73 -15.85
C TYR A 170 0.02 -12.30 -14.56
N ILE A 171 -0.99 -11.64 -14.01
CA ILE A 171 -1.64 -12.00 -12.75
C ILE A 171 -3.10 -11.59 -12.77
N ASP A 172 -4.01 -12.46 -12.35
CA ASP A 172 -5.43 -12.12 -12.22
C ASP A 172 -5.62 -11.04 -11.14
N ILE A 173 -6.14 -9.89 -11.53
CA ILE A 173 -6.35 -8.76 -10.59
C ILE A 173 -7.85 -8.54 -10.43
N VAL A 174 -8.33 -8.75 -9.22
CA VAL A 174 -9.74 -8.50 -8.84
C VAL A 174 -9.81 -7.36 -7.84
N THR A 175 -10.56 -6.32 -8.14
CA THR A 175 -10.79 -5.24 -7.18
C THR A 175 -11.99 -5.52 -6.29
N VAL A 176 -11.80 -5.36 -4.98
CA VAL A 176 -12.87 -5.48 -3.98
C VAL A 176 -13.44 -4.11 -3.71
N THR A 177 -14.71 -3.92 -4.05
CA THR A 177 -15.39 -2.62 -3.96
C THR A 177 -16.53 -2.66 -2.95
N LEU A 178 -16.99 -1.50 -2.51
CA LEU A 178 -18.17 -1.41 -1.65
C LEU A 178 -19.46 -1.63 -2.44
N GLU A 179 -19.56 -1.03 -3.64
CA GLU A 179 -20.79 -0.99 -4.44
C GLU A 179 -20.67 -1.72 -5.79
N GLY A 180 -19.50 -2.25 -6.11
CA GLY A 180 -19.26 -2.90 -7.41
C GLY A 180 -18.84 -1.92 -8.52
N GLY A 181 -18.48 -2.49 -9.64
CA GLY A 181 -18.11 -1.79 -10.87
C GLY A 181 -16.65 -1.30 -10.90
N SER A 182 -15.93 -1.77 -11.89
CA SER A 182 -14.65 -1.21 -12.33
C SER A 182 -14.64 -1.23 -13.86
N ASN A 183 -14.11 -0.18 -14.47
CA ASN A 183 -13.98 -0.07 -15.92
C ASN A 183 -12.65 -0.65 -16.43
N VAL A 184 -11.78 -1.10 -15.54
CA VAL A 184 -10.41 -1.52 -15.86
C VAL A 184 -10.15 -2.97 -15.45
N LEU A 185 -10.73 -3.41 -14.32
CA LEU A 185 -10.45 -4.71 -13.72
C LEU A 185 -11.74 -5.47 -13.44
N GLU A 186 -11.64 -6.80 -13.34
CA GLU A 186 -12.67 -7.60 -12.70
C GLU A 186 -12.96 -7.03 -11.31
N SER A 187 -14.22 -6.97 -10.93
CA SER A 187 -14.62 -6.42 -9.63
C SER A 187 -15.61 -7.32 -8.91
N ILE A 188 -15.45 -7.40 -7.61
CA ILE A 188 -16.37 -8.10 -6.72
C ILE A 188 -16.74 -7.18 -5.56
N THR A 189 -18.01 -7.17 -5.13
CA THR A 189 -18.35 -6.41 -3.93
C THR A 189 -17.85 -7.12 -2.67
N TYR A 190 -17.47 -6.34 -1.66
CA TYR A 190 -17.09 -6.86 -0.35
C TYR A 190 -18.17 -7.80 0.22
N LYS A 191 -19.45 -7.43 0.07
CA LYS A 191 -20.59 -8.26 0.51
C LYS A 191 -20.64 -9.60 -0.21
N LYS A 192 -20.45 -9.62 -1.53
CA LYS A 192 -20.44 -10.86 -2.32
C LYS A 192 -19.26 -11.76 -1.95
N LEU A 193 -18.09 -11.17 -1.71
CA LEU A 193 -16.87 -11.90 -1.37
C LEU A 193 -16.87 -12.47 0.06
N THR A 194 -17.48 -11.76 1.02
CA THR A 194 -17.37 -12.09 2.46
C THR A 194 -18.69 -12.47 3.12
N GLY A 195 -19.82 -12.27 2.46
CA GLY A 195 -21.17 -12.40 3.05
C GLY A 195 -21.57 -11.26 4.00
N LYS A 196 -20.65 -10.33 4.32
CA LYS A 196 -20.88 -9.26 5.29
C LYS A 196 -21.00 -7.90 4.61
N THR A 197 -21.88 -7.05 5.14
CA THR A 197 -21.98 -5.65 4.70
C THR A 197 -20.87 -4.84 5.38
N PRO A 198 -20.10 -4.06 4.64
CA PRO A 198 -19.06 -3.21 5.22
C PRO A 198 -19.71 -2.08 6.05
N ALA A 199 -19.11 -1.77 7.20
CA ALA A 199 -19.51 -0.64 8.03
C ALA A 199 -18.38 0.41 8.05
N TYR A 200 -18.75 1.68 7.95
CA TYR A 200 -17.82 2.77 8.15
C TYR A 200 -17.38 2.85 9.61
N LYS A 201 -16.11 3.13 9.84
CA LYS A 201 -15.54 3.39 11.15
C LYS A 201 -14.75 4.69 11.13
N GLU A 202 -14.83 5.43 12.21
CA GLU A 202 -14.00 6.62 12.40
C GLU A 202 -12.54 6.24 12.66
N ASN A 203 -11.61 7.13 12.34
CA ASN A 203 -10.18 6.89 12.48
C ASN A 203 -9.75 6.49 13.90
N ILE A 204 -10.38 7.04 14.93
CA ILE A 204 -10.14 6.71 16.36
C ILE A 204 -10.50 5.27 16.72
N GLU A 205 -11.40 4.65 15.98
CA GLU A 205 -11.76 3.24 16.15
C GLU A 205 -10.73 2.32 15.50
N ILE A 206 -10.01 2.83 14.49
CA ILE A 206 -9.12 2.07 13.61
C ILE A 206 -7.65 2.23 13.98
N VAL A 207 -7.26 3.40 14.48
CA VAL A 207 -5.88 3.75 14.85
C VAL A 207 -5.83 4.24 16.29
N ASP A 208 -4.76 3.91 16.99
CA ASP A 208 -4.54 4.39 18.35
C ASP A 208 -4.29 5.90 18.39
N LYS A 209 -4.81 6.58 19.41
CA LYS A 209 -4.73 8.05 19.54
C LYS A 209 -3.31 8.59 19.42
N GLU A 210 -2.32 7.89 19.99
CA GLU A 210 -0.92 8.32 19.93
C GLU A 210 -0.34 8.24 18.51
N ASN A 211 -0.76 7.23 17.74
CA ASN A 211 -0.38 7.11 16.34
C ASN A 211 -1.09 8.16 15.48
N LEU A 212 -2.36 8.47 15.77
CA LEU A 212 -3.10 9.52 15.04
C LEU A 212 -2.48 10.92 15.19
N LYS A 213 -1.85 11.21 16.33
CA LYS A 213 -1.11 12.48 16.50
C LYS A 213 0.12 12.60 15.61
N ALA A 214 0.60 11.50 15.05
CA ALA A 214 1.77 11.46 14.19
C ALA A 214 1.41 11.33 12.69
N LEU A 215 0.23 10.83 12.38
CA LEU A 215 -0.34 10.66 11.04
C LEU A 215 -1.09 11.90 10.59
#